data_bb0583dc9a8b17da918864fdf370a1b7
#
_entry.id   bb0583dc9a8b17da918864fdf370a1b7
#
_cell.length_a   1.000
_cell.length_b   1.000
_cell.length_c   1.000
_cell.angle_alpha   90.00
_cell.angle_beta   90.00
_cell.angle_gamma   90.00
#
_symmetry.space_group_name_H-M   'P 1'
#
loop_
_entity.id
_entity.type
_entity.pdbx_description
1 polymer ?
#
loop_
_entity_poly.entity_id
_entity_poly.type
_entity_poly.pdbx_seq_one_letter_code
_entity_poly.pdbx_strand_id
1 'polypeptide(L)'
;MEQITSRQNPLMVLAHKLQNSRSERYRQRRYIADGTKLLEEAVRWDEMLETVILKDGLELPFALPEQVRQVRVPEQLMRQVSAMETPQGALFIGRIPESLSSVPFPL
;
A
#
# COMPACT_ATOMS: atom_id res chain seq x y z
N MET A 1 7.39 -15.35 3.12
CA MET A 1 6.52 -14.21 2.78
C MET A 1 5.11 -14.46 3.29
N GLU A 2 4.53 -13.44 3.89
CA GLU A 2 3.20 -13.54 4.49
C GLU A 2 2.11 -13.61 3.40
N GLN A 3 1.11 -14.48 3.60
CA GLN A 3 -0.03 -14.55 2.69
C GLN A 3 -1.31 -14.22 3.44
N ILE A 4 -2.18 -13.46 2.79
CA ILE A 4 -3.49 -13.09 3.32
C ILE A 4 -4.54 -13.51 2.32
N THR A 5 -5.54 -14.27 2.77
CA THR A 5 -6.61 -14.77 1.91
C THR A 5 -7.98 -14.28 2.32
N SER A 6 -8.09 -13.54 3.43
CA SER A 6 -9.36 -13.05 3.93
C SER A 6 -9.44 -11.53 3.86
N ARG A 7 -10.55 -11.02 3.33
CA ARG A 7 -10.79 -9.57 3.32
C ARG A 7 -11.04 -9.01 4.72
N GLN A 8 -11.23 -9.88 5.71
CA GLN A 8 -11.43 -9.46 7.09
C GLN A 8 -10.12 -9.35 7.86
N ASN A 9 -9.00 -9.72 7.24
CA ASN A 9 -7.69 -9.53 7.85
C ASN A 9 -7.49 -8.05 8.17
N PRO A 10 -6.94 -7.71 9.35
CA PRO A 10 -6.76 -6.31 9.75
C PRO A 10 -6.02 -5.45 8.72
N LEU A 11 -5.04 -6.02 8.03
CA LEU A 11 -4.33 -5.27 6.99
C LEU A 11 -5.24 -4.94 5.82
N MET A 12 -6.09 -5.87 5.40
CA MET A 12 -7.02 -5.61 4.30
C MET A 12 -8.07 -4.58 4.71
N VAL A 13 -8.54 -4.64 5.95
CA VAL A 13 -9.47 -3.65 6.49
C VAL A 13 -8.81 -2.27 6.50
N LEU A 14 -7.57 -2.19 6.94
CA LEU A 14 -6.82 -0.94 6.94
C LEU A 14 -6.65 -0.38 5.52
N ALA A 15 -6.24 -1.23 4.58
CA ALA A 15 -6.05 -0.81 3.20
C ALA A 15 -7.34 -0.25 2.62
N HIS A 16 -8.46 -0.92 2.86
CA HIS A 16 -9.76 -0.46 2.39
C HIS A 16 -10.12 0.92 2.98
N LYS A 17 -9.90 1.09 4.27
CA LYS A 17 -10.17 2.38 4.92
C LYS A 17 -9.29 3.49 4.37
N LEU A 18 -8.02 3.22 4.16
CA LEU A 18 -7.10 4.23 3.63
C LEU A 18 -7.46 4.61 2.20
N GLN A 19 -7.96 3.66 1.38
CA GLN A 19 -8.37 3.97 0.02
C GLN A 19 -9.64 4.82 -0.02
N ASN A 20 -10.56 4.58 0.89
CA ASN A 20 -11.91 5.13 0.80
C ASN A 20 -12.20 6.28 1.78
N SER A 21 -11.27 6.61 2.67
CA SER A 21 -11.50 7.65 3.65
C SER A 21 -10.29 8.54 3.82
N ARG A 22 -10.44 9.78 3.35
CA ARG A 22 -9.40 10.79 3.52
C ARG A 22 -9.13 11.09 4.99
N SER A 23 -10.20 11.14 5.80
CA SER A 23 -10.04 11.40 7.23
C SER A 23 -9.27 10.29 7.93
N GLU A 24 -9.43 9.05 7.49
CA GLU A 24 -8.65 7.95 8.05
C GLU A 24 -7.18 8.08 7.70
N ARG A 25 -6.85 8.51 6.48
CA ARG A 25 -5.46 8.74 6.11
C ARG A 25 -4.80 9.78 7.01
N TYR A 26 -5.49 10.87 7.29
CA TYR A 26 -4.97 11.90 8.18
C TYR A 26 -4.89 11.42 9.63
N ARG A 27 -5.93 10.75 10.10
CA ARG A 27 -5.98 10.26 11.46
C ARG A 27 -4.85 9.28 11.76
N GLN A 28 -4.59 8.38 10.82
CA GLN A 28 -3.55 7.35 11.00
C GLN A 28 -2.19 7.81 10.51
N ARG A 29 -2.11 8.96 9.84
CA ARG A 29 -0.89 9.47 9.24
C ARG A 29 -0.24 8.45 8.32
N ARG A 30 -1.08 7.85 7.48
CA ARG A 30 -0.66 6.86 6.50
C ARG A 30 -1.27 7.18 5.15
N TYR A 31 -0.53 6.85 4.09
CA TYR A 31 -1.05 6.94 2.73
C TYR A 31 -1.06 5.56 2.12
N ILE A 32 -1.82 5.40 1.06
CA ILE A 32 -1.85 4.18 0.26
C ILE A 32 -1.75 4.57 -1.21
N ALA A 33 -1.01 3.80 -1.98
CA ALA A 33 -0.83 4.08 -3.40
C ALA A 33 -0.80 2.78 -4.19
N ASP A 34 -1.15 2.87 -5.47
CA ASP A 34 -1.21 1.76 -6.39
C ASP A 34 -0.19 1.93 -7.49
N GLY A 35 0.44 0.86 -7.91
CA GLY A 35 1.25 0.84 -9.11
C GLY A 35 2.68 0.42 -8.85
N THR A 36 3.23 -0.34 -9.81
CA THR A 36 4.60 -0.86 -9.68
C THR A 36 5.63 0.25 -9.84
N LYS A 37 5.36 1.23 -10.71
CA LYS A 37 6.31 2.31 -10.91
C LYS A 37 6.38 3.24 -9.71
N LEU A 38 5.23 3.55 -9.12
CA LEU A 38 5.21 4.37 -7.91
C LEU A 38 5.92 3.65 -6.76
N LEU A 39 5.74 2.34 -6.67
CA LEU A 39 6.42 1.54 -5.66
C LEU A 39 7.94 1.59 -5.86
N GLU A 40 8.39 1.46 -7.10
CA GLU A 40 9.81 1.54 -7.42
C GLU A 40 10.39 2.89 -6.99
N GLU A 41 9.66 3.97 -7.27
CA GLU A 41 10.10 5.30 -6.87
C GLU A 41 10.13 5.45 -5.34
N ALA A 42 9.13 4.91 -4.65
CA ALA A 42 9.11 4.95 -3.19
C ALA A 42 10.30 4.23 -2.58
N VAL A 43 10.66 3.08 -3.14
CA VAL A 43 11.84 2.32 -2.70
C VAL A 43 13.13 3.12 -2.97
N ARG A 44 13.21 3.72 -4.14
CA ARG A 44 14.41 4.46 -4.56
C ARG A 44 14.67 5.68 -3.68
N TRP A 45 13.62 6.39 -3.30
CA TRP A 45 13.74 7.63 -2.56
C TRP A 45 13.64 7.46 -1.05
N ASP A 46 13.70 6.21 -0.59
CA ASP A 46 13.63 5.89 0.83
C ASP A 46 12.42 6.55 1.50
N GLU A 47 11.30 6.51 0.80
CA GLU A 47 10.03 6.97 1.37
C GLU A 47 9.72 6.12 2.60
N MET A 48 8.93 6.65 3.52
CA MET A 48 8.60 5.95 4.76
C MET A 48 7.67 4.78 4.50
N LEU A 49 8.15 3.86 3.67
CA LEU A 49 7.42 2.69 3.22
C LEU A 49 7.25 1.69 4.36
N GLU A 50 6.03 1.28 4.62
CA GLU A 50 5.71 0.41 5.74
C GLU A 50 5.33 -0.99 5.30
N THR A 51 4.42 -1.09 4.34
CA THR A 51 3.88 -2.38 3.91
C THR A 51 3.68 -2.39 2.40
N VAL A 52 4.01 -3.51 1.78
CA VAL A 52 3.76 -3.73 0.36
C VAL A 52 2.83 -4.93 0.22
N ILE A 53 1.75 -4.76 -0.53
CA ILE A 53 0.76 -5.80 -0.80
C ILE A 53 0.87 -6.15 -2.28
N LEU A 54 1.21 -7.40 -2.58
CA LEU A 54 1.41 -7.86 -3.95
C LEU A 54 0.41 -8.93 -4.29
N LYS A 55 -0.08 -8.89 -5.52
CA LYS A 55 -0.93 -9.94 -6.06
C LYS A 55 -0.11 -11.23 -6.21
N ASP A 56 -0.73 -12.38 -5.92
CA ASP A 56 -0.10 -13.68 -6.15
C ASP A 56 0.38 -13.77 -7.59
N GLY A 57 1.59 -14.25 -7.76
CA GLY A 57 2.20 -14.42 -9.07
C GLY A 57 2.91 -13.20 -9.64
N LEU A 58 2.71 -12.03 -9.05
CA LEU A 58 3.40 -10.83 -9.52
C LEU A 58 4.85 -10.84 -9.07
N GLU A 59 5.76 -10.62 -10.00
CA GLU A 59 7.17 -10.47 -9.69
C GLU A 59 7.59 -9.03 -9.96
N LEU A 60 8.28 -8.44 -8.99
CA LEU A 60 8.78 -7.09 -9.14
C LEU A 60 10.16 -7.11 -9.80
N PRO A 61 10.46 -6.16 -10.69
CA PRO A 61 11.77 -6.08 -11.32
C PRO A 61 12.85 -5.46 -10.42
N PHE A 62 12.55 -5.25 -9.15
CA PHE A 62 13.46 -4.65 -8.19
C PHE A 62 13.25 -5.29 -6.82
N ALA A 63 14.24 -5.15 -5.94
CA ALA A 63 14.17 -5.71 -4.60
C ALA A 63 13.51 -4.72 -3.64
N LEU A 64 12.79 -5.26 -2.65
CA LEU A 64 12.19 -4.45 -1.59
C LEU A 64 13.13 -4.44 -0.37
N PRO A 65 13.15 -3.35 0.40
CA PRO A 65 13.91 -3.31 1.65
C PRO A 65 13.46 -4.38 2.62
N GLU A 66 14.39 -4.97 3.37
CA GLU A 66 14.07 -6.06 4.29
C GLU A 66 13.11 -5.65 5.41
N GLN A 67 13.19 -4.42 5.86
CA GLN A 67 12.36 -3.92 6.95
C GLN A 67 10.90 -3.68 6.54
N VAL A 68 10.61 -3.70 5.26
CA VAL A 68 9.25 -3.48 4.77
C VAL A 68 8.47 -4.78 4.87
N ARG A 69 7.27 -4.71 5.45
CA ARG A 69 6.39 -5.86 5.50
C ARG A 69 5.89 -6.19 4.09
N GLN A 70 6.02 -7.44 3.70
CA GLN A 70 5.63 -7.89 2.37
C GLN A 70 4.54 -8.95 2.50
N VAL A 71 3.44 -8.75 1.78
CA VAL A 71 2.27 -9.60 1.87
C VAL A 71 1.80 -9.96 0.45
N ARG A 72 1.39 -11.21 0.27
CA ARG A 72 0.78 -11.66 -0.97
C ARG A 72 -0.72 -11.88 -0.77
N VAL A 73 -1.51 -11.47 -1.76
CA VAL A 73 -2.97 -11.63 -1.72
C VAL A 73 -3.47 -12.15 -3.06
N PRO A 74 -4.60 -12.89 -3.07
CA PRO A 74 -5.23 -13.29 -4.33
C PRO A 74 -5.72 -12.07 -5.11
N GLU A 75 -5.85 -12.23 -6.41
CA GLU A 75 -6.33 -11.16 -7.28
C GLU A 75 -7.65 -10.55 -6.81
N GLN A 76 -8.55 -11.37 -6.30
CA GLN A 76 -9.86 -10.90 -5.83
C GLN A 76 -9.71 -9.88 -4.70
N LEU A 77 -8.81 -10.14 -3.75
CA LEU A 77 -8.59 -9.21 -2.66
C LEU A 77 -7.89 -7.94 -3.15
N MET A 78 -6.97 -8.08 -4.10
CA MET A 78 -6.31 -6.92 -4.67
C MET A 78 -7.32 -5.98 -5.31
N ARG A 79 -8.29 -6.51 -6.04
CA ARG A 79 -9.32 -5.70 -6.68
C ARG A 79 -10.19 -4.95 -5.66
N GLN A 80 -10.41 -5.54 -4.50
CA GLN A 80 -11.25 -4.93 -3.48
C GLN A 80 -10.60 -3.74 -2.79
N VAL A 81 -9.28 -3.71 -2.74
CA VAL A 81 -8.55 -2.66 -2.04
C VAL A 81 -7.84 -1.69 -2.96
N SER A 82 -7.77 -1.98 -4.25
CA SER A 82 -7.13 -1.09 -5.22
C SER A 82 -8.09 0.02 -5.65
N ALA A 83 -7.55 1.21 -5.87
CA ALA A 83 -8.31 2.32 -6.43
C ALA A 83 -8.39 2.26 -7.95
N MET A 84 -7.59 1.39 -8.57
CA MET A 84 -7.53 1.27 -10.02
C MET A 84 -8.58 0.32 -10.54
N GLU A 85 -9.21 0.68 -11.66
CA GLU A 85 -10.16 -0.20 -12.33
C GLU A 85 -9.48 -1.48 -12.81
N THR A 86 -8.26 -1.36 -13.31
CA THR A 86 -7.44 -2.51 -13.69
C THR A 86 -6.16 -2.48 -12.84
N PRO A 87 -6.17 -3.12 -11.67
CA PRO A 87 -5.01 -3.05 -10.76
C PRO A 87 -3.77 -3.67 -11.38
N GLN A 88 -2.63 -3.04 -11.15
CA GLN A 88 -1.34 -3.57 -11.58
C GLN A 88 -0.85 -4.70 -10.67
N GLY A 89 -1.48 -4.86 -9.51
CA GLY A 89 -1.13 -5.94 -8.60
C GLY A 89 -0.12 -5.54 -7.52
N ALA A 90 0.20 -4.27 -7.39
CA ALA A 90 1.08 -3.77 -6.34
C ALA A 90 0.43 -2.58 -5.65
N LEU A 91 0.27 -2.71 -4.34
CA LEU A 91 -0.23 -1.66 -3.46
C LEU A 91 0.80 -1.44 -2.38
N PHE A 92 0.91 -0.22 -1.89
CA PHE A 92 1.81 -0.01 -0.75
C PHE A 92 1.26 1.05 0.19
N ILE A 93 1.59 0.88 1.46
CA ILE A 93 1.19 1.77 2.53
C ILE A 93 2.46 2.37 3.13
N GLY A 94 2.48 3.67 3.27
CA GLY A 94 3.59 4.36 3.88
C GLY A 94 3.10 5.33 4.94
N ARG A 95 4.04 5.88 5.68
CA ARG A 95 3.76 6.87 6.71
C ARG A 95 3.86 8.26 6.15
N ILE A 96 2.95 9.13 6.59
CA ILE A 96 3.04 10.54 6.27
C ILE A 96 3.96 11.17 7.32
N PRO A 97 5.07 11.80 6.92
CA PRO A 97 5.98 12.44 7.88
C PRO A 97 5.24 13.46 8.73
N GLU A 98 5.58 13.51 10.01
CA GLU A 98 4.94 14.44 10.93
C GLU A 98 5.12 15.89 10.51
N SER A 99 6.24 16.22 9.90
CA SER A 99 6.51 17.56 9.41
C SER A 99 5.53 18.01 8.32
N LEU A 100 4.84 17.06 7.67
CA LEU A 100 3.86 17.35 6.64
C LEU A 100 2.43 17.26 7.14
N SER A 101 2.23 16.96 8.42
CA SER A 101 0.89 16.73 8.95
C SER A 101 0.02 17.99 8.97
N SER A 102 0.62 19.16 8.94
CA SER A 102 -0.09 20.44 8.91
C SER A 102 -0.35 20.93 7.49
N VAL A 103 0.13 20.22 6.48
CA VAL A 103 -0.03 20.61 5.08
C VAL A 103 -1.05 19.67 4.43
N PRO A 104 -2.00 20.20 3.61
CA PRO A 104 -2.94 19.33 2.91
C PRO A 104 -2.18 18.33 2.06
N PHE A 105 -2.45 17.06 2.28
CA PHE A 105 -1.78 16.00 1.53
C PHE A 105 -2.46 15.86 0.17
N PRO A 106 -1.72 15.87 -0.93
CA PRO A 106 -2.29 15.91 -2.28
C PRO A 106 -2.76 14.54 -2.77
N LEU A 107 -3.58 13.89 -2.00
CA LEU A 107 -4.08 12.58 -2.40
C LEU A 107 -5.52 12.68 -2.89
#